data_5d7a6a1e0808d12247c5b2d9fc2c4c74
#
_entry.id   5d7a6a1e0808d12247c5b2d9fc2c4c74
#
_cell.length_a   1.000
_cell.length_b   1.000
_cell.length_c   1.000
_cell.angle_alpha   90.00
_cell.angle_beta   90.00
_cell.angle_gamma   90.00
#
_symmetry.space_group_name_H-M   'P 1'
#
loop_
_entity.id
_entity.type
_entity.pdbx_description
1 polymer ?
#
loop_
_entity_poly.entity_id
_entity_poly.type
_entity_poly.pdbx_seq_one_letter_code
_entity_poly.pdbx_strand_id
1 'polypeptide(L)'
;MFRVFTKDYDYKFDRWTDALNAGNSLKSKCKNLFQDVRIFDGEELIWVYSRSHTYPMYIGAGVYDKLARQFLLENAPMVEVEVDDAEADDPEQA
;
A
#
# COMPACT_ATOMS: atom_id res chain seq x y z
N MET A 1 -0.19 -9.85 7.20
CA MET A 1 0.10 -10.28 5.82
C MET A 1 -0.97 -9.77 4.90
N PHE A 2 -0.56 -9.22 3.77
CA PHE A 2 -1.49 -8.65 2.79
C PHE A 2 -1.71 -9.63 1.66
N ARG A 3 -2.96 -9.84 1.30
CA ARG A 3 -3.32 -10.76 0.22
C ARG A 3 -3.93 -9.96 -0.92
N VAL A 4 -3.34 -10.08 -2.10
CA VAL A 4 -3.84 -9.42 -3.31
C VAL A 4 -4.57 -10.45 -4.15
N PHE A 5 -5.83 -10.18 -4.44
CA PHE A 5 -6.71 -11.13 -5.08
C PHE A 5 -7.46 -10.50 -6.24
N THR A 6 -7.41 -11.16 -7.38
CA THR A 6 -8.30 -10.90 -8.50
C THR A 6 -8.44 -12.23 -9.27
N LYS A 7 -9.23 -12.25 -10.31
CA LYS A 7 -9.38 -13.45 -11.12
C LYS A 7 -8.02 -13.90 -11.62
N ASP A 8 -7.68 -15.15 -11.38
CA ASP A 8 -6.43 -15.78 -11.80
C ASP A 8 -5.19 -15.24 -11.11
N TYR A 9 -5.35 -14.51 -9.98
CA TYR A 9 -4.21 -13.98 -9.24
C TYR A 9 -4.56 -13.99 -7.75
N ASP A 10 -3.72 -14.62 -6.91
CA ASP A 10 -3.95 -14.71 -5.48
C ASP A 10 -2.60 -14.91 -4.80
N TYR A 11 -1.98 -13.81 -4.37
CA TYR A 11 -0.68 -13.84 -3.74
C TYR A 11 -0.67 -13.05 -2.43
N LYS A 12 0.24 -13.41 -1.54
CA LYS A 12 0.41 -12.76 -0.25
C LYS A 12 1.74 -12.03 -0.20
N PHE A 13 1.74 -10.91 0.51
CA PHE A 13 2.91 -10.06 0.67
C PHE A 13 3.04 -9.66 2.13
N ASP A 14 4.28 -9.56 2.62
CA ASP A 14 4.53 -9.12 3.98
C ASP A 14 4.44 -7.61 4.11
N ARG A 15 4.75 -6.88 3.05
CA ARG A 15 4.80 -5.42 3.08
C ARG A 15 3.64 -4.82 2.30
N TRP A 16 3.09 -3.73 2.87
CA TRP A 16 2.02 -3.01 2.19
C TRP A 16 2.46 -2.45 0.85
N THR A 17 3.70 -1.93 0.78
CA THR A 17 4.23 -1.38 -0.48
C THR A 17 4.18 -2.41 -1.60
N ASP A 18 4.57 -3.65 -1.31
CA ASP A 18 4.58 -4.71 -2.32
C ASP A 18 3.16 -5.09 -2.73
N ALA A 19 2.26 -5.19 -1.76
CA ALA A 19 0.86 -5.49 -2.05
C ALA A 19 0.22 -4.37 -2.89
N LEU A 20 0.50 -3.11 -2.54
CA LEU A 20 -0.05 -1.97 -3.27
C LEU A 20 0.47 -1.94 -4.70
N ASN A 21 1.77 -2.18 -4.90
CA ASN A 21 2.34 -2.23 -6.24
C ASN A 21 1.72 -3.33 -7.07
N ALA A 22 1.52 -4.51 -6.49
CA ALA A 22 0.85 -5.61 -7.17
C ALA A 22 -0.59 -5.23 -7.55
N GLY A 23 -1.33 -4.65 -6.60
CA GLY A 23 -2.70 -4.22 -6.88
C GLY A 23 -2.78 -3.20 -7.99
N ASN A 24 -1.88 -2.20 -7.96
CA ASN A 24 -1.84 -1.17 -8.99
C ASN A 24 -1.50 -1.73 -10.36
N SER A 25 -0.59 -2.71 -10.42
CA SER A 25 -0.23 -3.31 -11.70
C SER A 25 -1.37 -4.14 -12.30
N LEU A 26 -2.26 -4.65 -11.47
CA LEU A 26 -3.39 -5.45 -11.92
C LEU A 26 -4.57 -4.59 -12.39
N LYS A 27 -4.55 -3.28 -12.12
CA LYS A 27 -5.67 -2.41 -12.52
C LYS A 27 -5.91 -2.44 -14.03
N SER A 28 -4.84 -2.50 -14.80
CA SER A 28 -4.97 -2.53 -16.27
C SER A 28 -5.59 -3.83 -16.78
N LYS A 29 -5.65 -4.86 -15.96
CA LYS A 29 -6.24 -6.14 -16.34
C LYS A 29 -7.72 -6.23 -16.07
N CYS A 30 -8.31 -5.24 -15.42
CA CYS A 30 -9.75 -5.19 -15.21
C CYS A 30 -10.41 -4.70 -16.50
N LYS A 31 -10.99 -5.62 -17.24
CA LYS A 31 -11.50 -5.36 -18.59
C LYS A 31 -12.97 -4.99 -18.63
N ASN A 32 -13.71 -5.26 -17.59
CA ASN A 32 -15.12 -4.93 -17.54
C ASN A 32 -15.51 -4.48 -16.13
N LEU A 33 -16.76 -4.02 -15.97
CA LEU A 33 -17.23 -3.45 -14.71
C LEU A 33 -17.36 -4.47 -13.58
N PHE A 34 -17.35 -5.75 -13.89
CA PHE A 34 -17.49 -6.79 -12.88
C PHE A 34 -16.16 -7.33 -12.38
N GLN A 35 -15.06 -6.90 -12.97
CA GLN A 35 -13.74 -7.31 -12.52
C GLN A 35 -13.21 -6.31 -11.50
N ASP A 36 -12.63 -6.82 -10.44
CA ASP A 36 -12.03 -5.98 -9.41
C ASP A 36 -10.71 -6.58 -8.93
N VAL A 37 -9.94 -5.76 -8.21
CA VAL A 37 -8.74 -6.19 -7.51
C VAL A 37 -8.96 -5.88 -6.05
N ARG A 38 -8.75 -6.84 -5.18
CA ARG A 38 -8.97 -6.69 -3.74
C ARG A 38 -7.68 -6.96 -2.98
N ILE A 39 -7.47 -6.18 -1.92
CA ILE A 39 -6.36 -6.43 -1.00
C ILE A 39 -6.96 -6.60 0.39
N PHE A 40 -6.56 -7.68 1.04
CA PHE A 40 -6.98 -8.01 2.40
C PHE A 40 -5.79 -7.88 3.34
N ASP A 41 -6.05 -7.43 4.56
CA ASP A 41 -5.07 -7.49 5.65
C ASP A 41 -5.59 -8.58 6.58
N GLY A 42 -4.95 -9.75 6.54
CA GLY A 42 -5.53 -10.92 7.16
C GLY A 42 -6.84 -11.28 6.48
N GLU A 43 -7.93 -11.19 7.22
CA GLU A 43 -9.24 -11.48 6.67
C GLU A 43 -10.07 -10.23 6.38
N GLU A 44 -9.51 -9.04 6.63
CA GLU A 44 -10.21 -7.80 6.40
C GLU A 44 -9.94 -7.24 5.02
N LEU A 45 -11.00 -6.93 4.29
CA LEU A 45 -10.87 -6.23 3.01
C LEU A 45 -10.53 -4.77 3.31
N ILE A 46 -9.38 -4.29 2.83
CA ILE A 46 -8.91 -2.94 3.12
C ILE A 46 -8.76 -2.07 1.89
N TRP A 47 -8.74 -2.64 0.70
CA TRP A 47 -8.50 -1.88 -0.53
C TRP A 47 -9.18 -2.61 -1.68
N VAL A 48 -9.86 -1.86 -2.54
CA VAL A 48 -10.51 -2.44 -3.71
C VAL A 48 -10.46 -1.45 -4.86
N TYR A 49 -10.24 -1.97 -6.05
CA TYR A 49 -10.32 -1.22 -7.30
C TYR A 49 -11.26 -1.94 -8.25
N SER A 50 -12.13 -1.18 -8.90
CA SER A 50 -12.91 -1.70 -10.01
C SER A 50 -13.02 -0.62 -11.07
N ARG A 51 -13.40 -1.02 -12.29
CA ARG A 51 -13.53 -0.05 -13.37
C ARG A 51 -14.67 0.94 -13.18
N SER A 52 -15.57 0.65 -12.27
CA SER A 52 -16.66 1.55 -11.96
C SER A 52 -16.22 2.74 -11.11
N HIS A 53 -14.98 2.75 -10.62
CA HIS A 53 -14.45 3.82 -9.77
C HIS A 53 -13.24 4.45 -10.42
N THR A 54 -13.11 5.77 -10.25
CA THR A 54 -11.97 6.51 -10.76
C THR A 54 -10.68 6.16 -10.01
N TYR A 55 -10.80 5.93 -8.71
CA TYR A 55 -9.65 5.64 -7.85
C TYR A 55 -9.93 4.41 -7.00
N PRO A 56 -8.86 3.71 -6.57
CA PRO A 56 -9.03 2.64 -5.59
C PRO A 56 -9.68 3.18 -4.31
N MET A 57 -10.46 2.33 -3.65
CA MET A 57 -11.13 2.69 -2.42
C MET A 57 -10.48 1.98 -1.25
N TYR A 58 -10.27 2.73 -0.16
CA TYR A 58 -9.81 2.18 1.11
C TYR A 58 -11.02 1.89 1.97
N ILE A 59 -11.09 0.69 2.52
CA ILE A 59 -12.28 0.19 3.19
C ILE A 59 -12.03 0.13 4.69
N GLY A 60 -12.87 0.82 5.44
CA GLY A 60 -12.80 0.81 6.89
C GLY A 60 -12.35 2.14 7.46
N ALA A 61 -12.82 2.44 8.67
CA ALA A 61 -12.48 3.69 9.34
C ALA A 61 -10.99 3.71 9.67
N GLY A 62 -10.32 4.80 9.29
CA GLY A 62 -8.90 4.97 9.60
C GLY A 62 -7.95 4.13 8.77
N VAL A 63 -8.44 3.34 7.83
CA VAL A 63 -7.60 2.44 7.05
C VAL A 63 -6.64 3.23 6.16
N TYR A 64 -7.11 4.27 5.51
CA TYR A 64 -6.24 5.08 4.66
C TYR A 64 -5.05 5.64 5.45
N ASP A 65 -5.32 6.23 6.62
CA ASP A 65 -4.25 6.81 7.44
C ASP A 65 -3.28 5.75 7.93
N LYS A 66 -3.79 4.60 8.33
CA LYS A 66 -2.97 3.49 8.79
C LYS A 66 -2.03 3.00 7.69
N LEU A 67 -2.56 2.82 6.49
CA LEU A 67 -1.77 2.33 5.37
C LEU A 67 -0.80 3.38 4.83
N ALA A 68 -1.18 4.66 4.89
CA ALA A 68 -0.27 5.74 4.52
C ALA A 68 0.94 5.76 5.45
N ARG A 69 0.72 5.60 6.76
CA ARG A 69 1.82 5.52 7.71
C ARG A 69 2.67 4.27 7.50
N GLN A 70 2.03 3.15 7.21
CA GLN A 70 2.75 1.91 6.91
C GLN A 70 3.66 2.09 5.69
N PHE A 71 3.12 2.71 4.64
CA PHE A 71 3.89 2.98 3.43
C PHE A 71 5.10 3.85 3.74
N LEU A 72 4.92 4.91 4.52
CA LEU A 72 6.02 5.79 4.87
C LEU A 72 7.09 5.05 5.69
N LEU A 73 6.68 4.21 6.61
CA LEU A 73 7.63 3.43 7.41
C LEU A 73 8.42 2.45 6.55
N GLU A 74 7.76 1.80 5.61
CA GLU A 74 8.42 0.82 4.74
C GLU A 74 9.39 1.47 3.77
N ASN A 75 9.15 2.74 3.44
CA ASN A 75 9.96 3.44 2.45
C ASN A 75 10.82 4.54 3.06
N ALA A 76 10.90 4.62 4.38
CA ALA A 76 11.72 5.62 5.04
C ALA A 76 13.20 5.39 4.74
N PRO A 77 13.97 6.47 4.54
CA PRO A 77 15.41 6.32 4.33
C PRO A 77 16.07 5.70 5.54
N MET A 78 17.04 4.82 5.30
CA MET A 78 17.78 4.20 6.40
C MET A 78 18.76 5.16 7.03
N VAL A 79 18.96 6.26 6.46
CA VAL A 79 19.94 7.20 6.89
C VAL A 79 19.66 7.80 8.22
N GLU A 80 18.81 7.58 8.63
CA GLU A 80 18.52 8.16 9.83
C GLU A 80 19.34 7.87 10.95
N VAL A 81 19.88 7.61 10.38
CA VAL A 81 20.44 7.45 11.12
C VAL A 81 21.18 8.08 11.61
N GLU A 82 21.15 8.44 10.92
CA GLU A 82 21.75 9.14 11.24
C GLU A 82 21.99 9.84 11.76
N VAL A 83 21.73 9.89 11.54
CA VAL A 83 21.97 10.71 12.08
C VAL A 83 22.08 11.34 12.55
N ASP A 84 21.86 11.41 12.60
CA ASP A 84 22.05 12.17 13.21
C ASP A 84 22.24 12.86 13.41
N ASP A 85 22.08 12.67 13.36
CA ASP A 85 22.31 13.42 13.75
C ASP A 85 22.35 14.09 13.60
N ALA A 86 22.35 13.93 13.51
CA ALA A 86 22.57 14.69 13.65
C ALA A 86 22.38 15.24 13.28
N GLU A 87 22.31 15.33 13.09
CA GLU A 87 22.35 16.04 13.18
C GLU A 87 22.12 16.48 12.82
N ALA A 88 22.14 16.28 12.66
CA ALA A 88 22.13 16.85 12.78
C ALA A 88 21.95 17.39 12.48
N ASP A 89 21.89 17.56 12.30
CA ASP A 89 21.92 18.34 12.51
C ASP A 89 21.90 18.97 12.22
N ASP A 90 21.85 18.80 11.88
CA ASP A 90 21.93 19.59 11.99
C ASP A 90 21.93 20.20 11.77
N PRO A 91 22.27 20.10 11.71
CA PRO A 91 22.21 20.78 11.74
C PRO A 91 22.13 21.30 11.27
N GLU A 92 22.06 21.06 11.03
CA GLU A 92 22.10 21.53 11.00
C GLU A 92 21.95 21.72 10.72
N GLN A 93 21.85 21.48 10.57
CA GLN A 93 21.84 21.71 10.73
C GLN A 93 21.76 21.89 10.74
N ALA A 94 21.99 21.74 10.69
CA ALA A 94 22.09 22.03 10.94
C ALA A 94 21.95 22.13 10.82
#